data_b3cf859d871b77fc1da16b1a77c17513
#
_entry.id   b3cf859d871b77fc1da16b1a77c17513
#
_cell.length_a   1.000
_cell.length_b   1.000
_cell.length_c   1.000
_cell.angle_alpha   90.00
_cell.angle_beta   90.00
_cell.angle_gamma   90.00
#
_symmetry.space_group_name_H-M   'P 1'
#
loop_
_entity.id
_entity.type
_entity.pdbx_description
1 polymer ?
#
loop_
_entity_poly.entity_id
_entity_poly.type
_entity_poly.pdbx_seq_one_letter_code
_entity_poly.pdbx_strand_id
1 'polypeptide(L)'
;EYADPAMKMVILKSNDIEGSEDLAKELLGSKDSISRKNDGTLIASNKAFVLNFDQRKESTVFNVDIKEDGQYIFFTEHMPFEFEATQHFFKDVSNSDVEPIAQVPDEGEGHHHHDHGGLDPHVWHDPHNIIKMGDLISKSLKKDISVFNRGDRKLINERFEKADSLLEGLDSWIVEQV
;
A
#
# COMPACT_ATOMS: atom_id res chain seq x y z
N GLU A 1 -2.69 -15.88 7.74
CA GLU A 1 -2.31 -16.11 6.33
C GLU A 1 -1.86 -14.77 5.75
N TYR A 2 -0.65 -14.71 5.17
CA TYR A 2 -0.15 -13.50 4.54
C TYR A 2 -0.99 -13.20 3.29
N ALA A 3 -1.43 -11.95 3.15
CA ALA A 3 -2.16 -11.51 1.97
C ALA A 3 -1.27 -11.61 0.71
N ASP A 4 0.00 -11.22 0.84
CA ASP A 4 1.00 -11.26 -0.22
C ASP A 4 2.13 -12.24 0.10
N PRO A 5 2.67 -12.94 -0.91
CA PRO A 5 3.76 -13.89 -0.70
C PRO A 5 5.12 -13.21 -0.50
N ALA A 6 5.23 -11.94 -0.82
CA ALA A 6 6.46 -11.15 -0.70
C ALA A 6 6.16 -9.66 -0.65
N MET A 7 7.10 -8.87 -0.13
CA MET A 7 7.06 -7.42 -0.09
C MET A 7 8.46 -6.87 -0.40
N LYS A 8 8.55 -5.73 -1.07
CA LYS A 8 9.83 -5.05 -1.18
C LYS A 8 10.07 -4.08 -0.02
N MET A 9 11.34 -3.95 0.32
CA MET A 9 11.84 -3.03 1.33
C MET A 9 13.15 -2.39 0.89
N VAL A 10 13.31 -1.09 1.15
CA VAL A 10 14.56 -0.34 0.98
C VAL A 10 15.01 0.15 2.35
N ILE A 11 16.31 0.05 2.63
CA ILE A 11 16.92 0.52 3.87
C ILE A 11 18.00 1.54 3.50
N LEU A 12 17.81 2.79 3.90
CA LEU A 12 18.75 3.88 3.65
C LEU A 12 19.30 4.42 4.97
N LYS A 13 20.60 4.71 5.00
CA LYS A 13 21.20 5.47 6.10
C LYS A 13 20.97 6.96 5.84
N SER A 14 19.97 7.53 6.47
CA SER A 14 19.54 8.93 6.33
C SER A 14 18.73 9.36 7.55
N ASN A 15 18.64 10.66 7.78
CA ASN A 15 17.74 11.29 8.76
C ASN A 15 16.70 12.19 8.09
N ASP A 16 16.63 12.17 6.77
CA ASP A 16 15.71 12.96 5.95
C ASP A 16 14.77 12.03 5.17
N ILE A 17 13.55 11.84 5.70
CA ILE A 17 12.56 10.95 5.10
C ILE A 17 12.13 11.52 3.74
N GLU A 18 11.72 12.79 3.71
CA GLU A 18 11.21 13.44 2.49
C GLU A 18 12.25 13.47 1.37
N GLY A 19 13.48 13.88 1.69
CA GLY A 19 14.58 13.91 0.72
C GLY A 19 15.02 12.52 0.23
N SER A 20 14.61 11.46 0.92
CA SER A 20 14.94 10.08 0.55
C SER A 20 13.84 9.36 -0.25
N GLU A 21 12.63 9.93 -0.35
CA GLU A 21 11.47 9.27 -0.98
C GLU A 21 11.68 8.95 -2.46
N ASP A 22 12.19 9.90 -3.25
CA ASP A 22 12.36 9.71 -4.69
C ASP A 22 13.35 8.58 -4.98
N LEU A 23 14.46 8.53 -4.23
CA LEU A 23 15.41 7.43 -4.32
C LEU A 23 14.77 6.11 -3.90
N ALA A 24 14.01 6.10 -2.83
CA ALA A 24 13.32 4.89 -2.37
C ALA A 24 12.30 4.39 -3.40
N LYS A 25 11.51 5.27 -4.01
CA LYS A 25 10.57 4.94 -5.10
C LYS A 25 11.29 4.34 -6.31
N GLU A 26 12.42 4.92 -6.72
CA GLU A 26 13.24 4.39 -7.81
C GLU A 26 13.74 2.97 -7.49
N LEU A 27 14.27 2.76 -6.29
CA LEU A 27 14.81 1.48 -5.86
C LEU A 27 13.70 0.41 -5.72
N LEU A 28 12.54 0.76 -5.15
CA LEU A 28 11.38 -0.14 -5.05
C LEU A 28 10.86 -0.53 -6.44
N GLY A 29 10.85 0.40 -7.41
CA GLY A 29 10.47 0.14 -8.81
C GLY A 29 11.50 -0.67 -9.59
N SER A 30 12.73 -0.78 -9.10
CA SER A 30 13.83 -1.46 -9.82
C SER A 30 13.61 -2.96 -9.91
N LYS A 31 14.06 -3.54 -11.03
CA LYS A 31 14.17 -5.00 -11.20
C LYS A 31 15.44 -5.59 -10.57
N ASP A 32 16.43 -4.75 -10.27
CA ASP A 32 17.69 -5.15 -9.62
C ASP A 32 17.53 -5.14 -8.10
N SER A 33 16.84 -6.13 -7.59
CA SER A 33 16.56 -6.29 -6.16
C SER A 33 17.18 -7.57 -5.61
N ILE A 34 17.41 -7.59 -4.29
CA ILE A 34 18.04 -8.69 -3.58
C ILE A 34 16.97 -9.53 -2.89
N SER A 35 16.75 -10.76 -3.36
CA SER A 35 15.80 -11.67 -2.73
C SER A 35 16.30 -12.18 -1.38
N ARG A 36 15.41 -12.18 -0.38
CA ARG A 36 15.65 -12.74 0.97
C ARG A 36 14.50 -13.64 1.36
N LYS A 37 14.82 -14.68 2.11
CA LYS A 37 13.88 -15.61 2.73
C LYS A 37 14.01 -15.51 4.24
N ASN A 38 13.17 -16.24 4.96
CA ASN A 38 13.25 -16.32 6.42
C ASN A 38 14.70 -16.46 6.93
N ASP A 39 15.03 -15.75 7.98
CA ASP A 39 16.39 -15.60 8.57
C ASP A 39 17.42 -14.90 7.66
N GLY A 40 16.97 -14.34 6.52
CA GLY A 40 17.86 -13.58 5.63
C GLY A 40 18.30 -12.25 6.24
N THR A 41 19.55 -11.85 5.94
CA THR A 41 20.14 -10.61 6.45
C THR A 41 19.88 -9.44 5.48
N LEU A 42 19.45 -8.32 6.02
CA LEU A 42 19.21 -7.05 5.37
C LEU A 42 20.27 -6.05 5.84
N ILE A 43 20.81 -5.26 4.93
CA ILE A 43 21.77 -4.18 5.22
C ILE A 43 21.36 -2.93 4.44
N ALA A 44 21.65 -1.74 4.96
CA ALA A 44 21.44 -0.51 4.20
C ALA A 44 22.24 -0.56 2.89
N SER A 45 21.56 -0.31 1.76
CA SER A 45 22.17 -0.40 0.42
C SER A 45 21.37 0.39 -0.60
N ASN A 46 21.96 0.64 -1.76
CA ASN A 46 21.27 1.24 -2.92
C ASN A 46 20.51 0.19 -3.75
N LYS A 47 19.92 -0.81 -3.10
CA LYS A 47 19.07 -1.81 -3.73
C LYS A 47 17.89 -2.15 -2.82
N ALA A 48 16.75 -2.43 -3.43
CA ALA A 48 15.62 -2.99 -2.70
C ALA A 48 15.85 -4.46 -2.36
N PHE A 49 15.31 -4.88 -1.23
CA PHE A 49 15.16 -6.30 -0.88
C PHE A 49 13.76 -6.78 -1.27
N VAL A 50 13.67 -8.00 -1.79
CA VAL A 50 12.40 -8.73 -1.89
C VAL A 50 12.33 -9.69 -0.71
N LEU A 51 11.48 -9.39 0.24
CA LEU A 51 11.23 -10.18 1.45
C LEU A 51 10.20 -11.26 1.10
N ASN A 52 10.65 -12.51 0.95
CA ASN A 52 9.74 -13.62 0.64
C ASN A 52 9.22 -14.22 1.94
N PHE A 53 7.92 -14.17 2.16
CA PHE A 53 7.27 -14.67 3.36
C PHE A 53 7.07 -16.20 3.30
N ASP A 54 7.38 -16.88 4.40
CA ASP A 54 7.11 -18.32 4.53
C ASP A 54 5.66 -18.54 5.00
N GLN A 55 4.77 -18.71 4.05
CA GLN A 55 3.32 -18.87 4.30
C GLN A 55 2.96 -20.11 5.16
N ARG A 56 3.94 -20.97 5.47
CA ARG A 56 3.74 -22.13 6.35
C ARG A 56 4.03 -21.81 7.82
N LYS A 57 4.54 -20.59 8.11
CA LYS A 57 4.89 -20.12 9.45
C LYS A 57 3.92 -19.02 9.88
N GLU A 58 3.73 -18.85 11.16
CA GLU A 58 2.98 -17.74 11.75
C GLU A 58 3.68 -16.39 11.49
N SER A 59 5.02 -16.39 11.46
CA SER A 59 5.83 -15.22 11.17
C SER A 59 7.03 -15.56 10.32
N THR A 60 7.47 -14.60 9.50
CA THR A 60 8.73 -14.66 8.77
C THR A 60 9.66 -13.61 9.35
N VAL A 61 10.85 -14.02 9.76
CA VAL A 61 11.84 -13.14 10.41
C VAL A 61 12.96 -12.80 9.44
N PHE A 62 13.40 -11.55 9.47
CA PHE A 62 14.60 -11.07 8.76
C PHE A 62 15.52 -10.38 9.75
N ASN A 63 16.83 -10.52 9.56
CA ASN A 63 17.81 -9.89 10.43
C ASN A 63 18.32 -8.59 9.80
N VAL A 64 18.17 -7.47 10.48
CA VAL A 64 18.74 -6.19 10.04
C VAL A 64 20.14 -6.04 10.66
N ASP A 65 21.16 -5.92 9.82
CA ASP A 65 22.55 -5.78 10.25
C ASP A 65 22.99 -4.33 10.07
N ILE A 66 23.04 -3.60 11.18
CA ILE A 66 23.46 -2.20 11.24
C ILE A 66 24.99 -2.16 11.44
N LYS A 67 25.71 -1.72 10.41
CA LYS A 67 27.19 -1.68 10.40
C LYS A 67 27.78 -0.44 11.04
N GLU A 68 27.03 0.64 11.07
CA GLU A 68 27.50 1.95 11.53
C GLU A 68 26.41 2.63 12.36
N ASP A 69 26.80 3.38 13.35
CA ASP A 69 25.88 4.22 14.11
C ASP A 69 25.20 5.27 13.21
N GLY A 70 23.95 5.59 13.50
CA GLY A 70 23.20 6.59 12.75
C GLY A 70 21.71 6.32 12.70
N GLN A 71 21.02 7.14 11.93
CA GLN A 71 19.60 6.99 11.64
C GLN A 71 19.43 6.22 10.34
N TYR A 72 18.40 5.38 10.32
CA TYR A 72 18.07 4.55 9.18
C TYR A 72 16.58 4.68 8.88
N ILE A 73 16.25 4.78 7.59
CA ILE A 73 14.88 4.86 7.10
C ILE A 73 14.57 3.57 6.37
N PHE A 74 13.40 3.03 6.66
CA PHE A 74 12.88 1.82 6.05
C PHE A 74 11.67 2.20 5.19
N PHE A 75 11.75 1.97 3.90
CA PHE A 75 10.64 2.17 2.97
C PHE A 75 10.11 0.81 2.53
N THR A 76 8.80 0.63 2.58
CA THR A 76 8.11 -0.61 2.22
C THR A 76 7.07 -0.38 1.13
N GLU A 77 6.75 -1.41 0.34
CA GLU A 77 5.67 -1.34 -0.66
C GLU A 77 4.29 -1.24 -0.02
N HIS A 78 4.14 -1.75 1.19
CA HIS A 78 2.91 -1.70 1.98
C HIS A 78 3.12 -0.84 3.22
N MET A 79 2.05 -0.24 3.70
CA MET A 79 2.12 0.58 4.90
C MET A 79 2.41 -0.29 6.13
N PRO A 80 3.35 0.08 7.01
CA PRO A 80 3.72 -0.71 8.17
C PRO A 80 2.55 -1.11 9.06
N PHE A 81 1.60 -0.21 9.28
CA PHE A 81 0.45 -0.45 10.14
C PHE A 81 -0.54 -1.50 9.60
N GLU A 82 -0.50 -1.86 8.32
CA GLU A 82 -1.27 -3.00 7.80
C GLU A 82 -0.83 -4.32 8.41
N PHE A 83 0.40 -4.39 8.90
CA PHE A 83 1.02 -5.58 9.48
C PHE A 83 1.16 -5.48 11.00
N GLU A 84 1.11 -4.29 11.57
CA GLU A 84 1.35 -4.02 13.00
C GLU A 84 0.09 -4.02 13.86
N ALA A 85 -1.05 -4.46 13.36
CA ALA A 85 -2.32 -4.46 14.11
C ALA A 85 -2.24 -5.14 15.50
N THR A 86 -1.25 -6.02 15.71
CA THR A 86 -1.07 -6.75 16.96
C THR A 86 0.38 -6.93 17.41
N GLN A 87 1.36 -6.58 16.59
CA GLN A 87 2.79 -6.79 16.87
C GLN A 87 3.64 -5.71 16.22
N HIS A 88 4.66 -5.22 16.93
CA HIS A 88 5.64 -4.31 16.36
C HIS A 88 6.55 -5.02 15.36
N PHE A 89 6.90 -4.31 14.28
CA PHE A 89 7.69 -4.80 13.17
C PHE A 89 9.14 -5.08 13.57
N PHE A 90 9.72 -4.16 14.33
CA PHE A 90 11.12 -4.21 14.71
C PHE A 90 11.29 -4.65 16.13
N LYS A 91 12.17 -5.62 16.33
CA LYS A 91 12.59 -6.12 17.63
C LYS A 91 14.11 -6.00 17.75
N ASP A 92 14.58 -5.67 18.94
CA ASP A 92 16.00 -5.74 19.26
C ASP A 92 16.45 -7.19 19.52
N VAL A 93 17.74 -7.37 19.81
CA VAL A 93 18.33 -8.68 20.12
C VAL A 93 17.76 -9.33 21.39
N SER A 94 17.09 -8.55 22.23
CA SER A 94 16.42 -9.00 23.45
C SER A 94 14.93 -9.31 23.21
N ASN A 95 14.49 -9.20 21.95
CA ASN A 95 13.07 -9.32 21.53
C ASN A 95 12.17 -8.22 22.11
N SER A 96 12.74 -7.07 22.45
CA SER A 96 12.00 -5.88 22.84
C SER A 96 11.65 -5.05 21.61
N ASP A 97 10.52 -4.34 21.66
CA ASP A 97 10.08 -3.48 20.59
C ASP A 97 11.05 -2.33 20.33
N VAL A 98 11.28 -2.04 19.05
CA VAL A 98 12.05 -0.88 18.61
C VAL A 98 11.08 0.07 17.93
N GLU A 99 10.75 1.16 18.64
CA GLU A 99 9.81 2.18 18.15
C GLU A 99 10.49 3.08 17.11
N PRO A 100 9.79 3.45 16.04
CA PRO A 100 10.27 4.46 15.12
C PRO A 100 10.32 5.83 15.80
N ILE A 101 11.31 6.65 15.46
CA ILE A 101 11.39 8.05 15.91
C ILE A 101 10.51 8.98 15.04
N ALA A 102 10.16 8.55 13.85
CA ALA A 102 9.22 9.19 12.93
C ALA A 102 8.71 8.16 11.92
N GLN A 103 7.49 8.36 11.44
CA GLN A 103 6.91 7.55 10.36
C GLN A 103 6.06 8.42 9.43
N VAL A 104 5.90 7.98 8.19
CA VAL A 104 5.06 8.64 7.18
C VAL A 104 4.26 7.54 6.48
N PRO A 105 2.93 7.66 6.38
CA PRO A 105 2.09 8.69 7.01
C PRO A 105 2.05 8.56 8.54
N ASP A 106 1.79 9.68 9.22
CA ASP A 106 1.62 9.69 10.68
C ASP A 106 0.24 9.10 11.05
N GLU A 107 0.18 8.22 12.05
CA GLU A 107 -1.07 7.61 12.53
C GLU A 107 -2.08 8.63 13.09
N GLY A 108 -1.64 9.85 13.41
CA GLY A 108 -2.47 10.90 14.02
C GLY A 108 -3.14 11.86 13.05
N GLU A 109 -2.76 11.87 11.79
CA GLU A 109 -3.33 12.79 10.80
C GLU A 109 -4.25 12.04 9.82
N GLY A 110 -5.49 11.83 10.27
CA GLY A 110 -6.58 11.59 9.33
C GLY A 110 -6.60 12.72 8.29
N HIS A 111 -6.25 12.41 7.04
CA HIS A 111 -6.49 13.23 5.86
C HIS A 111 -5.87 14.63 5.80
N HIS A 112 -4.57 14.78 5.94
CA HIS A 112 -3.89 15.89 5.29
C HIS A 112 -3.38 15.43 3.92
N HIS A 113 -4.10 15.88 2.88
CA HIS A 113 -3.68 15.82 1.50
C HIS A 113 -2.37 16.60 1.34
N HIS A 114 -1.23 15.95 1.54
CA HIS A 114 -0.03 16.36 0.87
C HIS A 114 -0.13 15.82 -0.56
N ASP A 115 -0.36 16.75 -1.48
CA ASP A 115 -0.45 16.51 -2.92
C ASP A 115 0.92 16.07 -3.46
N HIS A 116 1.32 14.86 -3.09
CA HIS A 116 2.42 14.16 -3.72
C HIS A 116 1.85 13.43 -4.91
N GLY A 117 1.79 14.06 -6.08
CA GLY A 117 1.30 13.59 -7.38
C GLY A 117 1.30 12.08 -7.70
N GLY A 118 1.23 11.23 -6.70
CA GLY A 118 0.99 9.80 -6.73
C GLY A 118 -0.45 9.51 -6.37
N LEU A 119 -1.16 8.82 -7.24
CA LEU A 119 -2.51 8.32 -6.97
C LEU A 119 -2.44 7.42 -5.73
N ASP A 120 -3.22 7.75 -4.69
CA ASP A 120 -3.47 6.84 -3.58
C ASP A 120 -4.01 5.51 -4.14
N PRO A 121 -3.30 4.40 -3.96
CA PRO A 121 -3.75 3.11 -4.48
C PRO A 121 -5.04 2.61 -3.82
N HIS A 122 -5.46 3.22 -2.69
CA HIS A 122 -6.61 2.81 -1.91
C HIS A 122 -7.88 3.61 -2.23
N VAL A 123 -7.92 4.28 -3.40
CA VAL A 123 -9.09 5.07 -3.85
C VAL A 123 -10.42 4.31 -3.80
N TRP A 124 -10.38 2.98 -3.84
CA TRP A 124 -11.56 2.11 -3.75
C TRP A 124 -12.12 1.93 -2.33
N HIS A 125 -11.42 2.35 -1.29
CA HIS A 125 -11.92 2.30 0.09
C HIS A 125 -12.93 3.40 0.38
N ASP A 126 -12.96 4.46 -0.43
CA ASP A 126 -13.96 5.53 -0.36
C ASP A 126 -15.10 5.24 -1.35
N PRO A 127 -16.34 5.00 -0.88
CA PRO A 127 -17.50 4.75 -1.75
C PRO A 127 -17.73 5.84 -2.79
N HIS A 128 -17.46 7.11 -2.47
CA HIS A 128 -17.56 8.23 -3.42
C HIS A 128 -16.58 8.08 -4.59
N ASN A 129 -15.38 7.57 -4.34
CA ASN A 129 -14.41 7.33 -5.40
C ASN A 129 -14.83 6.17 -6.28
N ILE A 130 -15.42 5.12 -5.71
CA ILE A 130 -15.96 4.00 -6.49
C ILE A 130 -17.10 4.47 -7.39
N ILE A 131 -18.01 5.33 -6.89
CA ILE A 131 -19.08 5.94 -7.69
C ILE A 131 -18.48 6.74 -8.85
N LYS A 132 -17.48 7.61 -8.59
CA LYS A 132 -16.79 8.38 -9.63
C LYS A 132 -16.11 7.48 -10.68
N MET A 133 -15.49 6.38 -10.25
CA MET A 133 -14.88 5.41 -11.15
C MET A 133 -15.94 4.71 -12.01
N GLY A 134 -17.06 4.30 -11.42
CA GLY A 134 -18.21 3.74 -12.12
C GLY A 134 -18.73 4.68 -13.19
N ASP A 135 -18.90 5.94 -12.86
CA ASP A 135 -19.30 7.00 -13.79
C ASP A 135 -18.34 7.17 -14.98
N LEU A 136 -17.03 7.18 -14.71
CA LEU A 136 -16.01 7.31 -15.75
C LEU A 136 -16.01 6.10 -16.67
N ILE A 137 -16.11 4.88 -16.13
CA ILE A 137 -16.22 3.64 -16.90
C ILE A 137 -17.50 3.64 -17.74
N SER A 138 -18.64 4.02 -17.15
CA SER A 138 -19.92 4.13 -17.84
C SER A 138 -19.86 5.12 -19.00
N LYS A 139 -19.25 6.30 -18.78
CA LYS A 139 -19.07 7.33 -19.83
C LYS A 139 -18.15 6.84 -20.95
N SER A 140 -17.06 6.15 -20.62
CA SER A 140 -16.14 5.58 -21.61
C SER A 140 -16.82 4.48 -22.43
N LEU A 141 -17.51 3.56 -21.78
CA LEU A 141 -18.25 2.51 -22.47
C LEU A 141 -19.38 3.09 -23.34
N LYS A 142 -20.09 4.13 -22.90
CA LYS A 142 -21.11 4.83 -23.70
C LYS A 142 -20.52 5.53 -24.93
N LYS A 143 -19.29 5.98 -24.87
CA LYS A 143 -18.57 6.62 -25.99
C LYS A 143 -18.18 5.58 -27.05
N ASP A 144 -17.80 4.37 -26.64
CA ASP A 144 -17.39 3.27 -27.51
C ASP A 144 -18.53 2.32 -27.91
N ILE A 145 -19.73 2.63 -27.48
CA ILE A 145 -20.97 1.82 -27.60
C ILE A 145 -21.46 1.61 -29.05
N SER A 146 -20.81 2.19 -30.05
CA SER A 146 -21.08 1.87 -31.46
C SER A 146 -20.90 0.37 -31.77
N VAL A 147 -20.15 -0.36 -30.97
CA VAL A 147 -19.83 -1.79 -31.10
C VAL A 147 -20.93 -2.69 -30.50
N PHE A 148 -21.75 -2.18 -29.57
CA PHE A 148 -22.76 -2.98 -28.87
C PHE A 148 -24.15 -2.82 -29.50
N ASN A 149 -24.92 -3.91 -29.55
CA ASN A 149 -26.31 -3.87 -30.00
C ASN A 149 -27.22 -3.14 -28.97
N ARG A 150 -28.47 -2.82 -29.39
CA ARG A 150 -29.40 -2.05 -28.55
C ARG A 150 -29.78 -2.75 -27.24
N GLY A 151 -29.81 -4.09 -27.22
CA GLY A 151 -30.13 -4.88 -26.04
C GLY A 151 -28.98 -4.84 -25.00
N ASP A 152 -27.77 -4.96 -25.49
CA ASP A 152 -26.59 -4.92 -24.63
C ASP A 152 -26.41 -3.54 -23.97
N ARG A 153 -26.68 -2.46 -24.72
CA ARG A 153 -26.66 -1.08 -24.19
C ARG A 153 -27.66 -0.90 -23.05
N LYS A 154 -28.88 -1.42 -23.21
CA LYS A 154 -29.88 -1.34 -22.15
C LYS A 154 -29.42 -2.10 -20.90
N LEU A 155 -28.95 -3.32 -21.06
CA LEU A 155 -28.47 -4.15 -19.95
C LEU A 155 -27.27 -3.53 -19.22
N ILE A 156 -26.33 -2.93 -19.96
CA ILE A 156 -25.18 -2.22 -19.38
C ILE A 156 -25.67 -1.05 -18.54
N ASN A 157 -26.55 -0.21 -19.05
CA ASN A 157 -27.10 0.94 -18.32
C ASN A 157 -27.82 0.50 -17.04
N GLU A 158 -28.72 -0.49 -17.13
CA GLU A 158 -29.43 -1.02 -15.95
C GLU A 158 -28.50 -1.55 -14.87
N ARG A 159 -27.39 -2.17 -15.26
CA ARG A 159 -26.39 -2.67 -14.30
C ARG A 159 -25.61 -1.54 -13.63
N PHE A 160 -25.25 -0.50 -14.38
CA PHE A 160 -24.59 0.67 -13.81
C PHE A 160 -25.51 1.41 -12.84
N GLU A 161 -26.76 1.70 -13.22
CA GLU A 161 -27.74 2.35 -12.34
C GLU A 161 -27.96 1.57 -11.04
N LYS A 162 -27.98 0.23 -11.13
CA LYS A 162 -28.09 -0.62 -9.94
C LYS A 162 -26.84 -0.57 -9.07
N ALA A 163 -25.64 -0.55 -9.66
CA ALA A 163 -24.40 -0.46 -8.94
C ALA A 163 -24.27 0.89 -8.21
N ASP A 164 -24.59 1.99 -8.90
CA ASP A 164 -24.58 3.33 -8.32
C ASP A 164 -25.54 3.42 -7.12
N SER A 165 -26.77 2.91 -7.25
CA SER A 165 -27.73 2.89 -6.14
C SER A 165 -27.25 2.07 -4.93
N LEU A 166 -26.53 0.95 -5.14
CA LEU A 166 -25.97 0.16 -4.05
C LEU A 166 -24.82 0.88 -3.37
N LEU A 167 -23.98 1.57 -4.12
CA LEU A 167 -22.84 2.34 -3.59
C LEU A 167 -23.32 3.57 -2.82
N GLU A 168 -24.32 4.29 -3.31
CA GLU A 168 -24.96 5.40 -2.58
C GLU A 168 -25.59 4.92 -1.25
N GLY A 169 -26.24 3.74 -1.28
CA GLY A 169 -26.77 3.13 -0.07
C GLY A 169 -25.68 2.74 0.94
N LEU A 170 -24.55 2.23 0.47
CA LEU A 170 -23.40 1.90 1.30
C LEU A 170 -22.77 3.16 1.91
N ASP A 171 -22.60 4.21 1.12
CA ASP A 171 -22.05 5.49 1.57
C ASP A 171 -22.93 6.10 2.68
N SER A 172 -24.26 6.13 2.46
CA SER A 172 -25.23 6.61 3.44
C SER A 172 -25.17 5.80 4.73
N TRP A 173 -25.03 4.47 4.63
CA TRP A 173 -24.90 3.61 5.79
C TRP A 173 -23.60 3.86 6.57
N ILE A 174 -22.47 4.08 5.89
CA ILE A 174 -21.19 4.39 6.53
C ILE A 174 -21.30 5.70 7.31
N VAL A 175 -21.87 6.74 6.70
CA VAL A 175 -22.05 8.05 7.35
C VAL A 175 -22.93 7.96 8.59
N GLU A 176 -23.91 7.06 8.63
CA GLU A 176 -24.77 6.83 9.80
C GLU A 176 -24.07 6.09 10.95
N GLN A 177 -22.94 5.43 10.71
CA GLN A 177 -22.20 4.66 11.73
C GLN A 177 -21.11 5.49 12.44
N VAL A 178 -20.78 6.68 11.95
CA VAL A 178 -19.76 7.60 12.47
C VAL A 178 -20.43 8.71 13.30
#